data_dbc84671762112e895084ae20ccf5b82
#
_entry.id   dbc84671762112e895084ae20ccf5b82
#
_cell.length_a   1.000
_cell.length_b   1.000
_cell.length_c   1.000
_cell.angle_alpha   90.00
_cell.angle_beta   90.00
_cell.angle_gamma   90.00
#
_symmetry.space_group_name_H-M   'P 1'
#
loop_
_entity.id
_entity.type
_entity.pdbx_description
1 polymer ?
#
loop_
_entity_poly.entity_id
_entity_poly.type
_entity_poly.pdbx_seq_one_letter_code
_entity_poly.pdbx_strand_id
1 'polypeptide(L)'
;PVRSIFRKRRDVNVFMEQVQEIDVKNKRVLLSGRSPVDYDYLIIGLGMVNAYFGNNHWAKHSIGLKSLEEARKIRRKVLHAYERAEASDDPQERRRLMTSVVIGGGPTGVEMAGAISELTRRVFKNDFRSINPEESRVVLVEAADRILGTYSVESSNSALKNLEKLGVEVALNSPVKDVRAGEVELGDQTVKAESIIWTAGVEANPVLKTLPAEFDRQGRICVEADTSLPGYPEVFVIGDIANLTDIKGQKVPGVSPAAIQMGKHAAKIIKKELKANQSAPIESRNPFKYLDKGTMATIGRSKAVAEVAGMKFSGFIAWVLWLAVHLIFLVGFRNRAAVLLQWAYAYIGYRPGARVFDLPTSEVDILENERLQRAES
;
A
#
# COMPACT_ATOMS: atom_id res chain seq x y z
N PRO A 1 16.49 1.61 -6.99
CA PRO A 1 15.91 2.35 -8.11
C PRO A 1 15.70 1.44 -9.33
N VAL A 2 14.56 1.61 -10.05
CA VAL A 2 14.23 0.80 -11.24
C VAL A 2 15.37 0.85 -12.27
N ARG A 3 15.95 2.00 -12.47
CA ARG A 3 17.08 2.19 -13.39
C ARG A 3 18.28 1.27 -13.07
N SER A 4 18.53 0.94 -11.80
CA SER A 4 19.66 0.07 -11.42
C SER A 4 19.46 -1.40 -11.86
N ILE A 5 18.22 -1.83 -12.03
CA ILE A 5 17.86 -3.17 -12.51
C ILE A 5 18.31 -3.34 -13.96
N PHE A 6 18.17 -2.28 -14.75
CA PHE A 6 18.49 -2.26 -16.18
C PHE A 6 19.89 -1.70 -16.50
N ARG A 7 20.77 -1.53 -15.50
CA ARG A 7 22.09 -0.90 -15.67
C ARG A 7 22.94 -1.49 -16.81
N LYS A 8 22.82 -2.79 -17.06
CA LYS A 8 23.56 -3.51 -18.11
C LYS A 8 22.82 -3.58 -19.46
N ARG A 9 21.59 -3.06 -19.54
CA ARG A 9 20.74 -3.09 -20.74
C ARG A 9 20.71 -1.71 -21.35
N ARG A 10 21.42 -1.52 -22.47
CA ARG A 10 21.45 -0.25 -23.21
C ARG A 10 20.22 -0.02 -24.08
N ASP A 11 19.48 -1.08 -24.35
CA ASP A 11 18.22 -1.14 -25.08
C ASP A 11 16.99 -0.79 -24.24
N VAL A 12 17.18 -0.45 -22.95
CA VAL A 12 16.10 -0.08 -22.04
C VAL A 12 16.25 1.37 -21.58
N ASN A 13 15.26 2.19 -21.91
CA ASN A 13 15.14 3.56 -21.43
C ASN A 13 14.21 3.61 -20.22
N VAL A 14 14.61 4.30 -19.16
CA VAL A 14 13.80 4.54 -17.96
C VAL A 14 13.55 6.03 -17.82
N PHE A 15 12.30 6.44 -17.84
CA PHE A 15 11.88 7.83 -17.69
C PHE A 15 11.16 8.00 -16.34
N MET A 16 11.46 9.09 -15.63
CA MET A 16 10.74 9.48 -14.43
C MET A 16 9.81 10.64 -14.80
N GLU A 17 8.67 10.28 -15.38
CA GLU A 17 7.70 11.21 -15.93
C GLU A 17 6.28 10.78 -15.57
N GLN A 18 5.38 11.74 -15.50
CA GLN A 18 3.97 11.46 -15.32
C GLN A 18 3.30 11.21 -16.67
N VAL A 19 2.57 10.11 -16.78
CA VAL A 19 1.69 9.85 -17.93
C VAL A 19 0.45 10.73 -17.81
N GLN A 20 0.22 11.56 -18.82
CA GLN A 20 -0.95 12.45 -18.91
C GLN A 20 -2.11 11.83 -19.67
N GLU A 21 -1.78 11.11 -20.76
CA GLU A 21 -2.76 10.50 -21.64
C GLU A 21 -2.16 9.28 -22.33
N ILE A 22 -3.01 8.31 -22.63
CA ILE A 22 -2.68 7.14 -23.44
C ILE A 22 -3.55 7.18 -24.70
N ASP A 23 -2.96 7.60 -25.80
CA ASP A 23 -3.62 7.70 -27.11
C ASP A 23 -3.44 6.39 -27.88
N VAL A 24 -4.33 5.45 -27.63
CA VAL A 24 -4.25 4.11 -28.26
C VAL A 24 -4.53 4.11 -29.75
N LYS A 25 -5.27 5.12 -30.27
CA LYS A 25 -5.56 5.26 -31.70
C LYS A 25 -4.31 5.60 -32.50
N ASN A 26 -3.49 6.50 -31.97
CA ASN A 26 -2.23 6.92 -32.58
C ASN A 26 -1.01 6.18 -32.03
N LYS A 27 -1.21 5.17 -31.19
CA LYS A 27 -0.15 4.32 -30.57
C LYS A 27 0.94 5.12 -29.87
N ARG A 28 0.55 6.08 -29.01
CA ARG A 28 1.49 6.93 -28.29
C ARG A 28 1.03 7.22 -26.87
N VAL A 29 2.02 7.47 -26.01
CA VAL A 29 1.85 7.86 -24.60
C VAL A 29 2.33 9.29 -24.44
N LEU A 30 1.45 10.17 -23.93
CA LEU A 30 1.77 11.56 -23.65
C LEU A 30 2.31 11.68 -22.22
N LEU A 31 3.43 12.40 -22.09
CA LEU A 31 4.18 12.58 -20.84
C LEU A 31 4.26 14.06 -20.45
N SER A 32 4.38 14.35 -19.16
CA SER A 32 4.34 15.73 -18.64
C SER A 32 5.54 16.58 -19.05
N GLY A 33 6.73 16.02 -19.16
CA GLY A 33 7.98 16.77 -19.32
C GLY A 33 8.74 16.49 -20.60
N ARG A 34 8.14 15.81 -21.60
CA ARG A 34 8.83 15.43 -22.83
C ARG A 34 7.88 15.12 -23.97
N SER A 35 8.43 14.93 -25.17
CA SER A 35 7.68 14.49 -26.36
C SER A 35 7.01 13.15 -26.10
N PRO A 36 5.84 12.91 -26.73
CA PRO A 36 5.14 11.63 -26.68
C PRO A 36 6.06 10.45 -27.05
N VAL A 37 5.79 9.29 -26.50
CA VAL A 37 6.51 8.05 -26.81
C VAL A 37 5.58 7.16 -27.65
N ASP A 38 6.00 6.86 -28.86
CA ASP A 38 5.31 5.91 -29.74
C ASP A 38 5.61 4.47 -29.31
N TYR A 39 4.71 3.53 -29.62
CA TYR A 39 4.88 2.12 -29.28
C TYR A 39 4.31 1.19 -30.37
N ASP A 40 4.91 0.01 -30.51
CA ASP A 40 4.32 -1.12 -31.22
C ASP A 40 3.46 -1.97 -30.27
N TYR A 41 3.95 -2.14 -29.03
CA TYR A 41 3.24 -2.79 -27.93
C TYR A 41 3.30 -1.93 -26.68
N LEU A 42 2.20 -1.89 -25.94
CA LEU A 42 2.10 -1.18 -24.68
C LEU A 42 1.68 -2.12 -23.55
N ILE A 43 2.37 -2.05 -22.41
CA ILE A 43 1.94 -2.70 -21.17
C ILE A 43 1.62 -1.62 -20.14
N ILE A 44 0.38 -1.58 -19.67
CA ILE A 44 -0.11 -0.63 -18.69
C ILE A 44 -0.15 -1.34 -17.32
N GLY A 45 0.67 -0.87 -16.37
CA GLY A 45 0.78 -1.44 -15.02
C GLY A 45 0.82 -0.35 -13.94
N LEU A 46 -0.09 0.62 -14.00
CA LEU A 46 -0.11 1.82 -13.16
C LEU A 46 -0.48 1.56 -11.69
N GLY A 47 -1.05 0.40 -11.39
CA GLY A 47 -1.58 0.11 -10.05
C GLY A 47 -2.79 0.98 -9.67
N MET A 48 -3.12 0.97 -8.38
CA MET A 48 -4.27 1.69 -7.82
C MET A 48 -3.79 2.89 -7.00
N VAL A 49 -4.66 3.90 -6.88
CA VAL A 49 -4.50 5.05 -5.99
C VAL A 49 -5.45 4.95 -4.80
N ASN A 50 -5.30 5.81 -3.80
CA ASN A 50 -6.25 5.85 -2.68
C ASN A 50 -7.62 6.34 -3.15
N ALA A 51 -8.68 5.66 -2.71
CA ALA A 51 -10.06 6.05 -2.93
C ALA A 51 -10.71 6.51 -1.63
N TYR A 52 -11.37 7.65 -1.67
CA TYR A 52 -12.06 8.24 -0.52
C TYR A 52 -13.59 8.17 -0.65
N PHE A 53 -14.10 7.26 -1.50
CA PHE A 53 -15.54 6.98 -1.70
C PHE A 53 -16.38 8.25 -1.96
N GLY A 54 -15.86 9.17 -2.78
CA GLY A 54 -16.48 10.45 -3.10
C GLY A 54 -16.16 11.60 -2.13
N ASN A 55 -15.56 11.32 -0.97
CA ASN A 55 -15.20 12.30 0.04
C ASN A 55 -13.73 12.75 -0.11
N ASN A 56 -13.38 13.27 -1.29
CA ASN A 56 -11.99 13.61 -1.64
C ASN A 56 -11.33 14.63 -0.69
N HIS A 57 -12.14 15.40 0.06
CA HIS A 57 -11.62 16.31 1.08
C HIS A 57 -10.92 15.58 2.24
N TRP A 58 -11.24 14.31 2.52
CA TRP A 58 -10.55 13.51 3.53
C TRP A 58 -9.06 13.31 3.25
N ALA A 59 -8.66 13.36 1.97
CA ALA A 59 -7.25 13.31 1.57
C ALA A 59 -6.39 14.44 2.17
N LYS A 60 -7.01 15.57 2.53
CA LYS A 60 -6.31 16.70 3.17
C LYS A 60 -6.00 16.43 4.66
N HIS A 61 -6.74 15.53 5.29
CA HIS A 61 -6.72 15.29 6.73
C HIS A 61 -6.23 13.89 7.10
N SER A 62 -6.03 13.02 6.12
CA SER A 62 -5.50 11.67 6.30
C SER A 62 -4.33 11.40 5.34
N ILE A 63 -3.46 10.46 5.72
CA ILE A 63 -2.33 10.06 4.89
C ILE A 63 -2.62 8.67 4.35
N GLY A 64 -2.66 8.53 3.02
CA GLY A 64 -2.77 7.22 2.38
C GLY A 64 -1.50 6.38 2.52
N LEU A 65 -1.56 5.12 2.06
CA LEU A 65 -0.40 4.23 2.08
C LEU A 65 -0.33 3.41 0.78
N LYS A 66 0.01 4.09 -0.32
CA LYS A 66 0.22 3.50 -1.64
C LYS A 66 1.61 3.77 -2.22
N SER A 67 2.32 4.75 -1.68
CA SER A 67 3.64 5.16 -2.13
C SER A 67 4.67 5.15 -1.01
N LEU A 68 5.96 5.09 -1.39
CA LEU A 68 7.06 5.24 -0.43
C LEU A 68 7.03 6.63 0.24
N GLU A 69 6.59 7.66 -0.48
CA GLU A 69 6.47 9.01 0.06
C GLU A 69 5.40 9.08 1.16
N GLU A 70 4.25 8.46 0.94
CA GLU A 70 3.21 8.36 1.96
C GLU A 70 3.68 7.57 3.19
N ALA A 71 4.41 6.46 3.01
CA ALA A 71 4.99 5.72 4.12
C ALA A 71 5.99 6.58 4.94
N ARG A 72 6.81 7.39 4.26
CA ARG A 72 7.71 8.35 4.92
C ARG A 72 6.93 9.45 5.64
N LYS A 73 5.87 9.96 5.03
CA LYS A 73 4.96 10.93 5.65
C LYS A 73 4.33 10.41 6.94
N ILE A 74 3.79 9.18 6.91
CA ILE A 74 3.23 8.54 8.11
C ILE A 74 4.29 8.45 9.20
N ARG A 75 5.48 7.94 8.86
CA ARG A 75 6.58 7.83 9.82
C ARG A 75 6.95 9.19 10.43
N ARG A 76 7.15 10.21 9.61
CA ARG A 76 7.45 11.58 10.09
C ARG A 76 6.36 12.12 10.99
N LYS A 77 5.09 11.98 10.57
CA LYS A 77 3.92 12.45 11.33
C LYS A 77 3.86 11.82 12.72
N VAL A 78 4.05 10.49 12.80
CA VAL A 78 4.05 9.79 14.09
C VAL A 78 5.20 10.25 14.96
N LEU A 79 6.44 10.27 14.46
CA LEU A 79 7.62 10.69 15.22
C LEU A 79 7.45 12.13 15.73
N HIS A 80 7.07 13.07 14.87
CA HIS A 80 6.88 14.46 15.22
C HIS A 80 5.74 14.68 16.24
N ALA A 81 4.68 13.87 16.15
CA ALA A 81 3.58 13.95 17.13
C ALA A 81 4.06 13.63 18.56
N TYR A 82 4.98 12.67 18.71
CA TYR A 82 5.56 12.34 20.02
C TYR A 82 6.51 13.41 20.54
N GLU A 83 7.32 14.04 19.70
CA GLU A 83 8.15 15.20 20.10
C GLU A 83 7.27 16.35 20.57
N ARG A 84 6.17 16.62 19.89
CA ARG A 84 5.20 17.65 20.35
C ARG A 84 4.51 17.26 21.65
N ALA A 85 4.18 15.97 21.81
CA ALA A 85 3.57 15.48 23.06
C ALA A 85 4.52 15.64 24.26
N GLU A 86 5.82 15.37 24.05
CA GLU A 86 6.85 15.59 25.08
C GLU A 86 6.96 17.04 25.50
N ALA A 87 6.80 17.99 24.55
CA ALA A 87 6.90 19.43 24.78
C ALA A 87 5.60 20.08 25.28
N SER A 88 4.45 19.42 25.19
CA SER A 88 3.16 19.97 25.61
C SER A 88 2.92 19.70 27.09
N ASP A 89 2.37 20.67 27.82
CA ASP A 89 1.92 20.50 29.22
C ASP A 89 0.43 20.18 29.33
N ASP A 90 -0.32 20.26 28.22
CA ASP A 90 -1.76 19.95 28.19
C ASP A 90 -1.99 18.43 28.07
N PRO A 91 -2.60 17.78 29.06
CA PRO A 91 -2.88 16.35 29.01
C PRO A 91 -3.83 15.95 27.88
N GLN A 92 -4.74 16.82 27.46
CA GLN A 92 -5.67 16.53 26.36
C GLN A 92 -4.95 16.59 25.03
N GLU A 93 -4.08 17.58 24.85
CA GLU A 93 -3.22 17.65 23.66
C GLU A 93 -2.25 16.47 23.58
N ARG A 94 -1.57 16.12 24.68
CA ARG A 94 -0.72 14.90 24.76
C ARG A 94 -1.46 13.66 24.30
N ARG A 95 -2.67 13.44 24.83
CA ARG A 95 -3.49 12.30 24.46
C ARG A 95 -3.84 12.30 22.98
N ARG A 96 -4.22 13.42 22.39
CA ARG A 96 -4.50 13.57 20.97
C ARG A 96 -3.27 13.28 20.12
N LEU A 97 -2.12 13.85 20.48
CA LEU A 97 -0.84 13.69 19.79
C LEU A 97 -0.36 12.23 19.80
N MET A 98 -0.55 11.50 20.89
CA MET A 98 -0.20 10.08 21.02
C MET A 98 -1.29 9.13 20.48
N THR A 99 -2.36 9.65 19.87
CA THR A 99 -3.41 8.85 19.26
C THR A 99 -3.20 8.75 17.74
N SER A 100 -3.22 7.51 17.23
CA SER A 100 -3.21 7.19 15.80
C SER A 100 -4.47 6.42 15.42
N VAL A 101 -5.13 6.83 14.33
CA VAL A 101 -6.28 6.13 13.76
C VAL A 101 -5.88 5.54 12.41
N VAL A 102 -6.07 4.25 12.23
CA VAL A 102 -5.88 3.53 10.96
C VAL A 102 -7.25 3.14 10.45
N ILE A 103 -7.63 3.62 9.28
CA ILE A 103 -8.94 3.42 8.68
C ILE A 103 -8.84 2.34 7.60
N GLY A 104 -9.55 1.22 7.80
CA GLY A 104 -9.57 0.04 6.94
C GLY A 104 -8.87 -1.17 7.55
N GLY A 105 -9.65 -2.22 7.83
CA GLY A 105 -9.19 -3.48 8.46
C GLY A 105 -8.68 -4.54 7.48
N GLY A 106 -8.33 -4.15 6.26
CA GLY A 106 -7.63 -5.02 5.30
C GLY A 106 -6.18 -5.32 5.73
N PRO A 107 -5.42 -6.12 4.95
CA PRO A 107 -4.03 -6.48 5.27
C PRO A 107 -3.15 -5.28 5.59
N THR A 108 -3.21 -4.23 4.76
CA THR A 108 -2.41 -3.01 4.94
C THR A 108 -2.72 -2.30 6.27
N GLY A 109 -4.00 -2.20 6.63
CA GLY A 109 -4.39 -1.54 7.89
C GLY A 109 -4.00 -2.35 9.12
N VAL A 110 -4.16 -3.67 9.07
CA VAL A 110 -3.73 -4.58 10.13
C VAL A 110 -2.22 -4.50 10.36
N GLU A 111 -1.43 -4.54 9.29
CA GLU A 111 0.03 -4.41 9.34
C GLU A 111 0.47 -3.04 9.88
N MET A 112 -0.19 -1.97 9.43
CA MET A 112 0.13 -0.60 9.86
C MET A 112 -0.23 -0.38 11.33
N ALA A 113 -1.41 -0.80 11.77
CA ALA A 113 -1.83 -0.67 13.16
C ALA A 113 -0.88 -1.43 14.12
N GLY A 114 -0.51 -2.66 13.75
CA GLY A 114 0.49 -3.44 14.48
C GLY A 114 1.86 -2.77 14.52
N ALA A 115 2.33 -2.25 13.39
CA ALA A 115 3.63 -1.58 13.28
C ALA A 115 3.68 -0.28 14.11
N ILE A 116 2.62 0.54 14.08
CA ILE A 116 2.54 1.76 14.90
C ILE A 116 2.51 1.41 16.39
N SER A 117 1.71 0.44 16.80
CA SER A 117 1.65 0.02 18.20
C SER A 117 3.00 -0.49 18.71
N GLU A 118 3.73 -1.27 17.92
CA GLU A 118 5.08 -1.71 18.29
C GLU A 118 6.08 -0.55 18.35
N LEU A 119 6.02 0.37 17.39
CA LEU A 119 6.87 1.56 17.38
C LEU A 119 6.67 2.38 18.65
N THR A 120 5.43 2.71 18.96
CA THR A 120 5.10 3.62 20.05
C THR A 120 5.32 2.97 21.43
N ARG A 121 4.81 1.77 21.64
CA ARG A 121 4.85 1.12 22.97
C ARG A 121 6.17 0.43 23.30
N ARG A 122 6.97 0.01 22.31
CA ARG A 122 8.20 -0.72 22.54
C ARG A 122 9.45 0.05 22.21
N VAL A 123 9.43 0.77 21.06
CA VAL A 123 10.60 1.49 20.58
C VAL A 123 10.78 2.79 21.33
N PHE A 124 9.69 3.54 21.53
CA PHE A 124 9.73 4.84 22.21
C PHE A 124 9.77 4.74 23.73
N LYS A 125 9.59 3.54 24.30
CA LYS A 125 9.43 3.32 25.75
C LYS A 125 10.41 4.08 26.62
N ASN A 126 11.67 4.22 26.20
CA ASN A 126 12.72 4.87 26.98
C ASN A 126 13.24 6.17 26.34
N ASP A 127 12.59 6.66 25.30
CA ASP A 127 13.08 7.83 24.56
C ASP A 127 12.59 9.16 25.15
N PHE A 128 11.41 9.15 25.74
CA PHE A 128 10.72 10.32 26.27
C PHE A 128 10.75 10.37 27.80
N ARG A 129 10.64 11.57 28.41
CA ARG A 129 10.73 11.80 29.84
C ARG A 129 9.42 12.33 30.44
N SER A 130 8.72 13.21 29.71
CA SER A 130 7.51 13.87 30.16
C SER A 130 6.24 13.11 29.82
N ILE A 131 6.30 12.21 28.82
CA ILE A 131 5.18 11.38 28.39
C ILE A 131 5.50 9.90 28.60
N ASN A 132 4.44 9.08 28.75
CA ASN A 132 4.55 7.63 28.77
C ASN A 132 4.09 7.03 27.43
N PRO A 133 4.99 6.62 26.53
CA PRO A 133 4.59 6.03 25.25
C PRO A 133 3.77 4.73 25.35
N GLU A 134 3.74 4.05 26.49
CA GLU A 134 2.87 2.89 26.71
C GLU A 134 1.38 3.27 26.75
N GLU A 135 1.07 4.53 27.03
CA GLU A 135 -0.29 5.09 27.01
C GLU A 135 -0.78 5.46 25.60
N SER A 136 0.06 5.22 24.57
CA SER A 136 -0.30 5.45 23.18
C SER A 136 -1.59 4.74 22.81
N ARG A 137 -2.43 5.42 22.07
CA ARG A 137 -3.68 4.88 21.57
C ARG A 137 -3.60 4.64 20.07
N VAL A 138 -3.76 3.39 19.65
CA VAL A 138 -3.82 3.02 18.24
C VAL A 138 -5.19 2.39 17.98
N VAL A 139 -5.99 3.02 17.13
CA VAL A 139 -7.36 2.59 16.80
C VAL A 139 -7.38 2.12 15.36
N LEU A 140 -7.71 0.84 15.13
CA LEU A 140 -8.00 0.31 13.80
C LEU A 140 -9.51 0.30 13.59
N VAL A 141 -9.95 1.02 12.57
CA VAL A 141 -11.38 1.20 12.24
C VAL A 141 -11.73 0.36 11.03
N GLU A 142 -12.78 -0.46 11.13
CA GLU A 142 -13.30 -1.27 10.04
C GLU A 142 -14.83 -1.13 9.97
N ALA A 143 -15.33 -0.88 8.78
CA ALA A 143 -16.77 -0.75 8.53
C ALA A 143 -17.51 -2.09 8.59
N ALA A 144 -16.82 -3.20 8.28
CA ALA A 144 -17.35 -4.55 8.33
C ALA A 144 -17.32 -5.13 9.74
N ASP A 145 -17.95 -6.29 9.89
CA ASP A 145 -18.03 -7.05 11.15
C ASP A 145 -16.72 -7.75 11.54
N ARG A 146 -15.71 -7.75 10.66
CA ARG A 146 -14.41 -8.36 10.91
C ARG A 146 -13.28 -7.72 10.09
N ILE A 147 -12.08 -7.75 10.64
CA ILE A 147 -10.85 -7.41 9.90
C ILE A 147 -10.46 -8.55 8.95
N LEU A 148 -9.59 -8.29 7.98
CA LEU A 148 -9.13 -9.28 6.99
C LEU A 148 -10.29 -10.02 6.33
N GLY A 149 -11.32 -9.30 5.87
CA GLY A 149 -12.57 -9.86 5.33
C GLY A 149 -12.40 -10.89 4.21
N THR A 150 -11.27 -10.85 3.48
CA THR A 150 -10.91 -11.81 2.41
C THR A 150 -10.24 -13.09 2.93
N TYR A 151 -9.89 -13.15 4.22
CA TYR A 151 -9.32 -14.32 4.87
C TYR A 151 -10.40 -15.15 5.55
N SER A 152 -10.05 -16.36 5.97
CA SER A 152 -10.96 -17.20 6.76
C SER A 152 -11.30 -16.54 8.11
N VAL A 153 -12.42 -16.96 8.70
CA VAL A 153 -12.85 -16.47 10.01
C VAL A 153 -11.80 -16.77 11.09
N GLU A 154 -11.14 -17.91 11.02
CA GLU A 154 -10.10 -18.31 11.95
C GLU A 154 -8.86 -17.40 11.87
N SER A 155 -8.41 -17.06 10.64
CA SER A 155 -7.30 -16.14 10.43
C SER A 155 -7.66 -14.73 10.89
N SER A 156 -8.87 -14.26 10.60
CA SER A 156 -9.40 -12.97 11.05
C SER A 156 -9.42 -12.89 12.59
N ASN A 157 -9.97 -13.90 13.27
CA ASN A 157 -10.03 -13.94 14.73
C ASN A 157 -8.63 -14.03 15.37
N SER A 158 -7.71 -14.76 14.74
CA SER A 158 -6.31 -14.82 15.20
C SER A 158 -5.63 -13.46 15.07
N ALA A 159 -5.87 -12.75 13.96
CA ALA A 159 -5.35 -11.41 13.73
C ALA A 159 -5.89 -10.42 14.77
N LEU A 160 -7.21 -10.42 15.01
CA LEU A 160 -7.86 -9.56 16.00
C LEU A 160 -7.24 -9.75 17.39
N LYS A 161 -7.19 -11.00 17.89
CA LYS A 161 -6.58 -11.31 19.19
C LYS A 161 -5.12 -10.86 19.31
N ASN A 162 -4.36 -10.92 18.20
CA ASN A 162 -2.97 -10.49 18.20
C ASN A 162 -2.83 -8.97 18.19
N LEU A 163 -3.71 -8.23 17.49
CA LEU A 163 -3.76 -6.77 17.55
C LEU A 163 -4.12 -6.27 18.95
N GLU A 164 -5.15 -6.87 19.57
CA GLU A 164 -5.55 -6.54 20.95
C GLU A 164 -4.42 -6.76 21.94
N LYS A 165 -3.66 -7.87 21.81
CA LYS A 165 -2.45 -8.13 22.63
C LYS A 165 -1.32 -7.12 22.40
N LEU A 166 -1.30 -6.47 21.25
CA LEU A 166 -0.38 -5.34 20.99
C LEU A 166 -0.91 -4.02 21.57
N GLY A 167 -2.14 -4.00 22.07
CA GLY A 167 -2.79 -2.80 22.60
C GLY A 167 -3.44 -1.94 21.51
N VAL A 168 -3.75 -2.52 20.36
CA VAL A 168 -4.56 -1.88 19.32
C VAL A 168 -6.02 -2.03 19.68
N GLU A 169 -6.75 -0.93 19.69
CA GLU A 169 -8.20 -0.90 19.79
C GLU A 169 -8.78 -1.18 18.40
N VAL A 170 -9.65 -2.19 18.26
CA VAL A 170 -10.26 -2.51 16.97
C VAL A 170 -11.75 -2.18 17.02
N ALA A 171 -12.15 -1.18 16.24
CA ALA A 171 -13.53 -0.74 16.07
C ALA A 171 -14.14 -1.40 14.82
N LEU A 172 -14.91 -2.47 15.01
CA LEU A 172 -15.67 -3.15 13.96
C LEU A 172 -17.06 -2.53 13.81
N ASN A 173 -17.73 -2.77 12.68
CA ASN A 173 -19.03 -2.19 12.34
C ASN A 173 -19.05 -0.67 12.50
N SER A 174 -17.91 -0.02 12.22
CA SER A 174 -17.68 1.39 12.49
C SER A 174 -17.33 2.15 11.20
N PRO A 175 -18.32 2.38 10.33
CA PRO A 175 -18.09 3.15 9.12
C PRO A 175 -17.70 4.60 9.48
N VAL A 176 -16.66 5.12 8.80
CA VAL A 176 -16.25 6.52 8.92
C VAL A 176 -17.32 7.40 8.30
N LYS A 177 -17.82 8.37 9.06
CA LYS A 177 -18.76 9.40 8.59
C LYS A 177 -18.04 10.62 8.05
N ASP A 178 -16.99 11.05 8.75
CA ASP A 178 -16.18 12.19 8.31
C ASP A 178 -14.74 12.13 8.86
N VAL A 179 -13.82 12.78 8.14
CA VAL A 179 -12.43 12.97 8.54
C VAL A 179 -12.09 14.45 8.45
N ARG A 180 -11.72 15.02 9.58
CA ARG A 180 -11.33 16.43 9.73
C ARG A 180 -9.91 16.54 10.28
N ALA A 181 -9.42 17.77 10.36
CA ALA A 181 -8.11 18.02 10.97
C ALA A 181 -8.09 17.56 12.43
N GLY A 182 -7.32 16.52 12.72
CA GLY A 182 -7.13 15.99 14.07
C GLY A 182 -8.30 15.16 14.64
N GLU A 183 -9.28 14.77 13.82
CA GLU A 183 -10.41 13.98 14.30
C GLU A 183 -11.05 13.09 13.21
N VAL A 184 -11.59 11.95 13.64
CA VAL A 184 -12.35 11.01 12.81
C VAL A 184 -13.70 10.76 13.47
N GLU A 185 -14.78 10.94 12.71
CA GLU A 185 -16.15 10.68 13.14
C GLU A 185 -16.57 9.24 12.77
N LEU A 186 -16.92 8.45 13.78
CA LEU A 186 -17.29 7.04 13.68
C LEU A 186 -18.68 6.83 14.26
N GLY A 187 -19.71 6.73 13.43
CA GLY A 187 -21.07 6.62 13.94
C GLY A 187 -21.41 7.81 14.86
N ASP A 188 -21.65 7.53 16.14
CA ASP A 188 -21.98 8.57 17.15
C ASP A 188 -20.76 8.97 18.01
N GLN A 189 -19.57 8.50 17.65
CA GLN A 189 -18.33 8.77 18.37
C GLN A 189 -17.34 9.56 17.52
N THR A 190 -16.61 10.48 18.15
CA THR A 190 -15.49 11.18 17.52
C THR A 190 -14.20 10.80 18.21
N VAL A 191 -13.21 10.35 17.42
CA VAL A 191 -11.87 10.04 17.89
C VAL A 191 -10.94 11.19 17.52
N LYS A 192 -10.40 11.90 18.52
CA LYS A 192 -9.35 12.91 18.33
C LYS A 192 -8.01 12.21 18.15
N ALA A 193 -7.31 12.49 17.07
CA ALA A 193 -6.04 11.86 16.73
C ALA A 193 -5.15 12.78 15.90
N GLU A 194 -3.86 12.80 16.17
CA GLU A 194 -2.90 13.54 15.34
C GLU A 194 -2.59 12.78 14.04
N SER A 195 -2.44 11.46 14.10
CA SER A 195 -2.07 10.63 12.97
C SER A 195 -3.28 9.88 12.45
N ILE A 196 -3.81 10.28 11.29
CA ILE A 196 -4.93 9.62 10.62
C ILE A 196 -4.40 8.98 9.34
N ILE A 197 -4.48 7.65 9.24
CA ILE A 197 -3.94 6.87 8.15
C ILE A 197 -5.09 6.19 7.39
N TRP A 198 -5.13 6.40 6.07
CA TRP A 198 -6.15 5.86 5.19
C TRP A 198 -5.68 4.60 4.47
N THR A 199 -6.31 3.47 4.73
CA THR A 199 -6.05 2.17 4.07
C THR A 199 -7.32 1.49 3.57
N ALA A 200 -8.48 2.17 3.65
CA ALA A 200 -9.80 1.57 3.46
C ALA A 200 -10.22 1.36 2.01
N GLY A 201 -9.64 2.06 1.06
CA GLY A 201 -10.12 1.97 -0.31
C GLY A 201 -9.08 2.30 -1.36
N VAL A 202 -9.23 1.69 -2.51
CA VAL A 202 -8.40 1.94 -3.69
C VAL A 202 -9.26 2.04 -4.93
N GLU A 203 -8.83 2.88 -5.87
CA GLU A 203 -9.43 3.03 -7.19
C GLU A 203 -8.34 3.07 -8.26
N ALA A 204 -8.73 2.82 -9.50
CA ALA A 204 -7.80 2.88 -10.61
C ALA A 204 -7.32 4.32 -10.88
N ASN A 205 -6.08 4.45 -11.35
CA ASN A 205 -5.50 5.76 -11.65
C ASN A 205 -6.38 6.52 -12.68
N PRO A 206 -6.74 7.79 -12.41
CA PRO A 206 -7.61 8.59 -13.30
C PRO A 206 -7.15 8.70 -14.74
N VAL A 207 -5.84 8.58 -15.03
CA VAL A 207 -5.32 8.61 -16.40
C VAL A 207 -5.90 7.48 -17.27
N LEU A 208 -6.36 6.38 -16.67
CA LEU A 208 -6.98 5.28 -17.40
C LEU A 208 -8.31 5.68 -18.06
N LYS A 209 -8.95 6.74 -17.61
CA LYS A 209 -10.17 7.29 -18.23
C LYS A 209 -9.92 7.86 -19.63
N THR A 210 -8.67 8.03 -20.04
CA THR A 210 -8.31 8.40 -21.42
C THR A 210 -8.45 7.23 -22.41
N LEU A 211 -8.55 6.00 -21.88
CA LEU A 211 -8.70 4.79 -22.69
C LEU A 211 -10.16 4.56 -23.09
N PRO A 212 -10.43 4.12 -24.32
CA PRO A 212 -11.76 3.69 -24.77
C PRO A 212 -12.07 2.29 -24.23
N ALA A 213 -12.37 2.18 -22.94
CA ALA A 213 -12.52 0.92 -22.24
C ALA A 213 -13.77 0.89 -21.37
N GLU A 214 -14.27 -0.30 -21.07
CA GLU A 214 -15.25 -0.52 -20.02
C GLU A 214 -14.57 -0.63 -18.67
N PHE A 215 -15.19 -0.04 -17.64
CA PHE A 215 -14.66 0.00 -16.29
C PHE A 215 -15.62 -0.65 -15.30
N ASP A 216 -15.07 -1.32 -14.32
CA ASP A 216 -15.84 -1.78 -13.16
C ASP A 216 -16.07 -0.65 -12.13
N ARG A 217 -16.75 -0.97 -11.02
CA ARG A 217 -17.06 0.00 -9.97
C ARG A 217 -15.82 0.61 -9.28
N GLN A 218 -14.66 -0.04 -9.36
CA GLN A 218 -13.39 0.45 -8.83
C GLN A 218 -12.55 1.19 -9.88
N GLY A 219 -13.11 1.38 -11.10
CA GLY A 219 -12.42 1.98 -12.24
C GLY A 219 -11.37 1.07 -12.88
N ARG A 220 -11.38 -0.25 -12.59
CA ARG A 220 -10.51 -1.21 -13.25
C ARG A 220 -11.00 -1.51 -14.64
N ILE A 221 -10.08 -1.65 -15.58
CA ILE A 221 -10.38 -1.93 -16.98
C ILE A 221 -10.83 -3.38 -17.15
N CYS A 222 -11.99 -3.59 -17.79
CA CYS A 222 -12.43 -4.90 -18.25
C CYS A 222 -11.55 -5.33 -19.43
N VAL A 223 -10.75 -6.36 -19.25
CA VAL A 223 -9.76 -6.83 -20.22
C VAL A 223 -10.19 -8.14 -20.87
N GLU A 224 -9.61 -8.45 -22.04
CA GLU A 224 -9.76 -9.72 -22.70
C GLU A 224 -9.09 -10.85 -21.90
N ALA A 225 -9.40 -12.11 -22.25
CA ALA A 225 -8.88 -13.29 -21.55
C ALA A 225 -7.34 -13.39 -21.57
N ASP A 226 -6.67 -12.77 -22.52
CA ASP A 226 -5.21 -12.71 -22.66
C ASP A 226 -4.57 -11.49 -21.98
N THR A 227 -5.37 -10.68 -21.28
CA THR A 227 -5.05 -9.38 -20.65
C THR A 227 -4.93 -8.19 -21.59
N SER A 228 -5.26 -8.32 -22.86
CA SER A 228 -5.26 -7.20 -23.78
C SER A 228 -6.48 -6.28 -23.58
N LEU A 229 -6.36 -5.05 -24.06
CA LEU A 229 -7.44 -4.07 -24.09
C LEU A 229 -8.40 -4.43 -25.22
N PRO A 230 -9.72 -4.54 -24.98
CA PRO A 230 -10.70 -4.80 -26.03
C PRO A 230 -10.57 -3.84 -27.22
N GLY A 231 -10.45 -4.40 -28.43
CA GLY A 231 -10.24 -3.64 -29.66
C GLY A 231 -8.81 -3.19 -29.94
N TYR A 232 -7.86 -3.39 -28.98
CA TYR A 232 -6.45 -2.99 -29.11
C TYR A 232 -5.53 -4.14 -28.66
N PRO A 233 -5.34 -5.16 -29.49
CA PRO A 233 -4.60 -6.38 -29.11
C PRO A 233 -3.13 -6.14 -28.78
N GLU A 234 -2.53 -5.04 -29.19
CA GLU A 234 -1.17 -4.62 -28.86
C GLU A 234 -1.04 -3.96 -27.48
N VAL A 235 -2.16 -3.61 -26.82
CA VAL A 235 -2.19 -2.95 -25.52
C VAL A 235 -2.60 -3.94 -24.44
N PHE A 236 -1.70 -4.21 -23.51
CA PHE A 236 -1.93 -5.11 -22.36
C PHE A 236 -2.15 -4.31 -21.10
N VAL A 237 -3.14 -4.69 -20.29
CA VAL A 237 -3.42 -4.10 -18.99
C VAL A 237 -3.19 -5.16 -17.92
N ILE A 238 -2.33 -4.87 -16.95
CA ILE A 238 -1.87 -5.87 -15.98
C ILE A 238 -1.96 -5.36 -14.53
N GLY A 239 -2.01 -6.32 -13.60
CA GLY A 239 -2.01 -6.04 -12.17
C GLY A 239 -3.35 -5.52 -11.66
N ASP A 240 -3.29 -4.70 -10.63
CA ASP A 240 -4.46 -4.28 -9.84
C ASP A 240 -5.50 -3.50 -10.65
N ILE A 241 -5.11 -2.87 -11.76
CA ILE A 241 -5.98 -2.11 -12.66
C ILE A 241 -6.74 -2.96 -13.69
N ALA A 242 -6.44 -4.25 -13.80
CA ALA A 242 -7.13 -5.17 -14.68
C ALA A 242 -8.28 -5.89 -13.97
N ASN A 243 -9.49 -5.79 -14.50
CA ASN A 243 -10.62 -6.60 -14.09
C ASN A 243 -10.68 -7.82 -15.03
N LEU A 244 -10.14 -8.93 -14.55
CA LEU A 244 -10.04 -10.18 -15.29
C LEU A 244 -10.70 -11.32 -14.53
N THR A 245 -11.46 -12.14 -15.26
CA THR A 245 -11.89 -13.47 -14.82
C THR A 245 -11.03 -14.50 -15.56
N ASP A 246 -10.37 -15.38 -14.84
CA ASP A 246 -9.48 -16.39 -15.42
C ASP A 246 -10.26 -17.52 -16.10
N ILE A 247 -9.54 -18.43 -16.78
CA ILE A 247 -10.14 -19.56 -17.48
C ILE A 247 -10.92 -20.53 -16.58
N LYS A 248 -10.81 -20.39 -15.27
CA LYS A 248 -11.56 -21.19 -14.28
C LYS A 248 -12.82 -20.47 -13.78
N GLY A 249 -13.13 -19.31 -14.33
CA GLY A 249 -14.24 -18.47 -13.89
C GLY A 249 -13.99 -17.72 -12.57
N GLN A 250 -12.73 -17.65 -12.10
CA GLN A 250 -12.37 -16.95 -10.87
C GLN A 250 -11.87 -15.53 -11.16
N LYS A 251 -12.35 -14.56 -10.40
CA LYS A 251 -11.81 -13.21 -10.48
C LYS A 251 -10.36 -13.18 -10.01
N VAL A 252 -9.49 -12.62 -10.83
CA VAL A 252 -8.08 -12.45 -10.47
C VAL A 252 -7.95 -11.33 -9.45
N PRO A 253 -7.35 -11.59 -8.28
CA PRO A 253 -7.23 -10.57 -7.24
C PRO A 253 -6.16 -9.52 -7.60
N GLY A 254 -6.36 -8.27 -7.11
CA GLY A 254 -5.36 -7.19 -7.21
C GLY A 254 -4.24 -7.39 -6.19
N VAL A 255 -3.33 -8.31 -6.49
CA VAL A 255 -2.18 -8.64 -5.64
C VAL A 255 -0.90 -8.78 -6.46
N SER A 256 0.24 -8.50 -5.83
CA SER A 256 1.56 -8.57 -6.51
C SER A 256 1.84 -9.90 -7.23
N PRO A 257 1.52 -11.09 -6.70
CA PRO A 257 1.69 -12.35 -7.43
C PRO A 257 0.88 -12.41 -8.73
N ALA A 258 -0.32 -11.86 -8.77
CA ALA A 258 -1.14 -11.80 -9.97
C ALA A 258 -0.53 -10.84 -11.00
N ALA A 259 -0.14 -9.65 -10.58
CA ALA A 259 0.51 -8.65 -11.44
C ALA A 259 1.79 -9.19 -12.11
N ILE A 260 2.64 -9.90 -11.34
CA ILE A 260 3.86 -10.54 -11.86
C ILE A 260 3.52 -11.62 -12.90
N GLN A 261 2.49 -12.43 -12.66
CA GLN A 261 2.07 -13.49 -13.58
C GLN A 261 1.48 -12.89 -14.87
N MET A 262 0.63 -11.85 -14.77
CA MET A 262 0.09 -11.13 -15.90
C MET A 262 1.18 -10.50 -16.76
N GLY A 263 2.16 -9.81 -16.14
CA GLY A 263 3.29 -9.23 -16.87
C GLY A 263 4.13 -10.27 -17.62
N LYS A 264 4.37 -11.43 -17.00
CA LYS A 264 5.05 -12.55 -17.68
C LYS A 264 4.23 -13.12 -18.82
N HIS A 265 2.91 -13.18 -18.67
CA HIS A 265 2.00 -13.66 -19.68
C HIS A 265 2.00 -12.73 -20.91
N ALA A 266 1.79 -11.43 -20.73
CA ALA A 266 1.86 -10.43 -21.78
C ALA A 266 3.22 -10.45 -22.51
N ALA A 267 4.32 -10.48 -21.77
CA ALA A 267 5.67 -10.57 -22.34
C ALA A 267 5.88 -11.86 -23.18
N LYS A 268 5.25 -12.97 -22.80
CA LYS A 268 5.31 -14.23 -23.56
C LYS A 268 4.57 -14.13 -24.89
N ILE A 269 3.40 -13.49 -24.89
CA ILE A 269 2.61 -13.24 -26.11
C ILE A 269 3.41 -12.36 -27.06
N ILE A 270 3.85 -11.18 -26.61
CA ILE A 270 4.63 -10.23 -27.38
C ILE A 270 5.87 -10.91 -28.00
N LYS A 271 6.63 -11.69 -27.22
CA LYS A 271 7.79 -12.43 -27.71
C LYS A 271 7.46 -13.44 -28.80
N LYS A 272 6.30 -14.11 -28.71
CA LYS A 272 5.85 -15.06 -29.73
C LYS A 272 5.51 -14.34 -31.04
N GLU A 273 4.80 -13.24 -30.97
CA GLU A 273 4.38 -12.43 -32.10
C GLU A 273 5.57 -11.78 -32.82
N LEU A 274 6.51 -11.19 -32.06
CA LEU A 274 7.74 -10.63 -32.63
C LEU A 274 8.59 -11.69 -33.37
N LYS A 275 8.62 -12.94 -32.87
CA LYS A 275 9.31 -14.04 -33.56
C LYS A 275 8.59 -14.49 -34.83
N ALA A 276 7.26 -14.43 -34.84
CA ALA A 276 6.46 -14.78 -36.02
C ALA A 276 6.40 -13.64 -37.04
N ASN A 277 6.91 -12.46 -36.70
CA ASN A 277 6.80 -11.20 -37.46
C ASN A 277 5.35 -10.87 -37.83
N GLN A 278 4.41 -11.26 -36.99
CA GLN A 278 2.97 -11.11 -37.21
C GLN A 278 2.21 -11.09 -35.86
N SER A 279 1.30 -10.16 -35.69
CA SER A 279 0.37 -10.17 -34.55
C SER A 279 -0.59 -11.34 -34.68
N ALA A 280 -0.76 -12.10 -33.62
CA ALA A 280 -1.69 -13.22 -33.60
C ALA A 280 -3.12 -12.69 -33.34
N PRO A 281 -4.15 -13.27 -33.99
CA PRO A 281 -5.52 -13.02 -33.60
C PRO A 281 -5.75 -13.31 -32.13
N ILE A 282 -6.58 -12.51 -31.44
CA ILE A 282 -6.81 -12.66 -29.99
C ILE A 282 -7.28 -14.08 -29.66
N GLU A 283 -8.13 -14.65 -30.48
CA GLU A 283 -8.69 -16.00 -30.30
C GLU A 283 -7.63 -17.11 -30.35
N SER A 284 -6.48 -16.85 -30.94
CA SER A 284 -5.35 -17.79 -31.01
C SER A 284 -4.34 -17.63 -29.87
N ARG A 285 -4.51 -16.60 -29.04
CA ARG A 285 -3.69 -16.35 -27.85
C ARG A 285 -4.17 -17.20 -26.70
N ASN A 286 -3.23 -17.70 -25.92
CA ASN A 286 -3.59 -18.44 -24.70
C ASN A 286 -4.23 -17.49 -23.69
N PRO A 287 -5.38 -17.85 -23.09
CA PRO A 287 -5.95 -17.07 -22.02
C PRO A 287 -5.05 -17.12 -20.77
N PHE A 288 -5.12 -16.06 -19.97
CA PHE A 288 -4.40 -15.98 -18.70
C PHE A 288 -4.96 -17.01 -17.69
N LYS A 289 -4.06 -17.67 -16.99
CA LYS A 289 -4.39 -18.59 -15.92
C LYS A 289 -3.68 -18.16 -14.65
N TYR A 290 -4.46 -17.79 -13.63
CA TYR A 290 -3.91 -17.42 -12.34
C TYR A 290 -3.52 -18.65 -11.53
N LEU A 291 -2.32 -18.63 -10.97
CA LEU A 291 -1.86 -19.56 -9.94
C LEU A 291 -1.90 -18.84 -8.61
N ASP A 292 -2.92 -19.16 -7.81
CA ASP A 292 -3.02 -18.62 -6.47
C ASP A 292 -1.89 -19.17 -5.59
N LYS A 293 -1.14 -18.28 -4.97
CA LYS A 293 -0.04 -18.59 -4.05
C LYS A 293 -0.41 -18.40 -2.59
N GLY A 294 -1.70 -18.10 -2.34
CA GLY A 294 -2.19 -17.81 -1.01
C GLY A 294 -2.03 -16.34 -0.61
N THR A 295 -2.48 -16.06 0.60
CA THR A 295 -2.48 -14.73 1.21
C THR A 295 -1.78 -14.75 2.57
N MET A 296 -1.15 -13.64 2.94
CA MET A 296 -0.48 -13.52 4.24
C MET A 296 -0.50 -12.05 4.69
N ALA A 297 -0.61 -11.86 6.02
CA ALA A 297 -0.52 -10.56 6.66
C ALA A 297 0.25 -10.65 7.98
N THR A 298 1.16 -9.71 8.25
CA THR A 298 1.85 -9.61 9.55
C THR A 298 1.01 -8.82 10.55
N ILE A 299 1.15 -9.20 11.83
CA ILE A 299 0.45 -8.55 12.94
C ILE A 299 1.50 -8.14 13.96
N GLY A 300 2.40 -7.24 13.54
CA GLY A 300 3.58 -6.91 14.32
C GLY A 300 4.64 -8.03 14.30
N ARG A 301 5.55 -7.97 15.28
CA ARG A 301 6.72 -8.84 15.35
C ARG A 301 6.37 -10.26 15.75
N SER A 302 6.95 -11.23 15.04
CA SER A 302 6.81 -12.66 15.31
C SER A 302 5.39 -13.20 15.25
N LYS A 303 4.46 -12.45 14.66
CA LYS A 303 3.06 -12.86 14.48
C LYS A 303 2.57 -12.51 13.09
N ALA A 304 1.94 -13.44 12.44
CA ALA A 304 1.28 -13.28 11.15
C ALA A 304 0.11 -14.26 11.03
N VAL A 305 -0.68 -14.08 9.99
CA VAL A 305 -1.60 -15.08 9.47
C VAL A 305 -1.24 -15.39 8.02
N ALA A 306 -1.36 -16.63 7.61
CA ALA A 306 -1.07 -17.05 6.26
C ALA A 306 -2.02 -18.18 5.84
N GLU A 307 -2.56 -18.08 4.65
CA GLU A 307 -3.39 -19.09 4.01
C GLU A 307 -2.73 -19.48 2.68
N VAL A 308 -2.20 -20.69 2.63
CA VAL A 308 -1.41 -21.18 1.49
C VAL A 308 -1.83 -22.58 1.16
N ALA A 309 -2.21 -22.84 -0.09
CA ALA A 309 -2.61 -24.17 -0.58
C ALA A 309 -3.70 -24.84 0.28
N GLY A 310 -4.68 -24.08 0.77
CA GLY A 310 -5.76 -24.55 1.62
C GLY A 310 -5.40 -24.76 3.10
N MET A 311 -4.11 -24.62 3.46
CA MET A 311 -3.65 -24.66 4.85
C MET A 311 -3.65 -23.28 5.48
N LYS A 312 -3.99 -23.22 6.76
CA LYS A 312 -4.03 -21.99 7.55
C LYS A 312 -2.95 -22.02 8.60
N PHE A 313 -2.14 -20.98 8.65
CA PHE A 313 -1.07 -20.81 9.61
C PHE A 313 -1.28 -19.50 10.38
N SER A 314 -0.91 -19.49 11.65
CA SER A 314 -0.95 -18.30 12.50
C SER A 314 0.27 -18.22 13.43
N GLY A 315 0.49 -17.03 14.01
CA GLY A 315 1.58 -16.81 14.96
C GLY A 315 2.96 -16.84 14.32
N PHE A 316 3.93 -17.46 15.02
CA PHE A 316 5.34 -17.47 14.65
C PHE A 316 5.61 -18.22 13.33
N ILE A 317 4.95 -19.35 13.10
CA ILE A 317 5.11 -20.14 11.86
C ILE A 317 4.69 -19.32 10.64
N ALA A 318 3.52 -18.69 10.70
CA ALA A 318 3.05 -17.81 9.62
C ALA A 318 4.01 -16.63 9.38
N TRP A 319 4.60 -16.10 10.44
CA TRP A 319 5.56 -15.01 10.35
C TRP A 319 6.87 -15.44 9.68
N VAL A 320 7.41 -16.63 10.00
CA VAL A 320 8.59 -17.19 9.32
C VAL A 320 8.30 -17.43 7.83
N LEU A 321 7.12 -17.97 7.51
CA LEU A 321 6.68 -18.15 6.12
C LEU A 321 6.62 -16.80 5.38
N TRP A 322 6.07 -15.76 6.03
CA TRP A 322 6.00 -14.42 5.48
C TRP A 322 7.40 -13.86 5.19
N LEU A 323 8.35 -13.98 6.13
CA LEU A 323 9.75 -13.55 5.94
C LEU A 323 10.40 -14.28 4.75
N ALA A 324 10.26 -15.60 4.69
CA ALA A 324 10.85 -16.42 3.63
C ALA A 324 10.31 -16.02 2.25
N VAL A 325 8.98 -15.89 2.11
CA VAL A 325 8.34 -15.51 0.85
C VAL A 325 8.82 -14.13 0.41
N HIS A 326 8.79 -13.12 1.30
CA HIS A 326 9.19 -11.77 0.94
C HIS A 326 10.67 -11.66 0.59
N LEU A 327 11.54 -12.41 1.27
CA LEU A 327 12.97 -12.45 0.93
C LEU A 327 13.23 -13.10 -0.43
N ILE A 328 12.54 -14.20 -0.76
CA ILE A 328 12.70 -14.92 -2.05
C ILE A 328 12.28 -14.01 -3.22
N PHE A 329 11.20 -13.25 -3.08
CA PHE A 329 10.69 -12.38 -4.14
C PHE A 329 11.44 -11.06 -4.29
N LEU A 330 12.36 -10.71 -3.40
CA LEU A 330 13.22 -9.53 -3.57
C LEU A 330 14.13 -9.67 -4.79
N VAL A 331 14.21 -8.60 -5.57
CA VAL A 331 15.07 -8.55 -6.76
C VAL A 331 16.54 -8.35 -6.36
N GLY A 332 17.40 -9.24 -6.83
CA GLY A 332 18.84 -9.17 -6.69
C GLY A 332 19.39 -9.80 -5.40
N PHE A 333 20.45 -10.62 -5.55
CA PHE A 333 21.10 -11.33 -4.44
C PHE A 333 21.60 -10.38 -3.35
N ARG A 334 22.25 -9.28 -3.74
CA ARG A 334 22.76 -8.27 -2.81
C ARG A 334 21.66 -7.68 -1.93
N ASN A 335 20.48 -7.40 -2.52
CA ASN A 335 19.35 -6.87 -1.76
C ASN A 335 18.81 -7.91 -0.77
N ARG A 336 18.72 -9.16 -1.17
CA ARG A 336 18.29 -10.26 -0.27
C ARG A 336 19.22 -10.40 0.92
N ALA A 337 20.52 -10.41 0.70
CA ALA A 337 21.52 -10.50 1.78
C ALA A 337 21.47 -9.27 2.70
N ALA A 338 21.36 -8.07 2.15
CA ALA A 338 21.28 -6.84 2.93
C ALA A 338 20.01 -6.80 3.80
N VAL A 339 18.85 -7.17 3.23
CA VAL A 339 17.58 -7.19 3.96
C VAL A 339 17.59 -8.29 5.02
N LEU A 340 18.14 -9.48 4.74
CA LEU A 340 18.28 -10.55 5.72
C LEU A 340 19.13 -10.11 6.93
N LEU A 341 20.27 -9.48 6.69
CA LEU A 341 21.14 -8.96 7.74
C LEU A 341 20.47 -7.84 8.55
N GLN A 342 19.79 -6.91 7.86
CA GLN A 342 19.04 -5.84 8.53
C GLN A 342 17.90 -6.40 9.38
N TRP A 343 17.17 -7.38 8.88
CA TRP A 343 16.14 -8.04 9.67
C TRP A 343 16.72 -8.79 10.86
N ALA A 344 17.77 -9.60 10.66
CA ALA A 344 18.44 -10.27 11.75
C ALA A 344 18.89 -9.27 12.84
N TYR A 345 19.53 -8.18 12.46
CA TYR A 345 19.93 -7.13 13.39
C TYR A 345 18.74 -6.49 14.12
N ALA A 346 17.69 -6.11 13.37
CA ALA A 346 16.49 -5.51 13.94
C ALA A 346 15.74 -6.46 14.88
N TYR A 347 15.68 -7.75 14.54
CA TYR A 347 14.96 -8.75 15.33
C TYR A 347 15.72 -9.22 16.54
N ILE A 348 17.05 -9.37 16.48
CA ILE A 348 17.88 -9.79 17.62
C ILE A 348 18.11 -8.63 18.58
N GLY A 349 18.43 -7.44 18.05
CA GLY A 349 18.83 -6.28 18.84
C GLY A 349 17.70 -5.42 19.41
N TYR A 350 16.43 -5.63 19.02
CA TYR A 350 15.32 -4.70 19.29
C TYR A 350 15.64 -3.23 18.95
N ARG A 351 16.66 -3.01 18.10
CA ARG A 351 17.07 -1.68 17.69
C ARG A 351 16.37 -1.36 16.38
N PRO A 352 15.32 -0.53 16.38
CA PRO A 352 14.71 -0.08 15.13
C PRO A 352 15.73 0.75 14.37
N GLY A 353 15.68 0.64 13.07
CA GLY A 353 16.45 1.48 12.16
C GLY A 353 16.18 2.96 12.39
N ALA A 354 17.05 3.77 11.84
CA ALA A 354 17.18 5.21 12.04
C ALA A 354 15.92 5.94 12.54
N ARG A 355 16.00 6.51 13.72
CA ARG A 355 15.00 7.40 14.35
C ARG A 355 15.09 8.82 13.77
N VAL A 356 16.04 9.06 12.89
CA VAL A 356 16.19 10.33 12.21
C VAL A 356 15.01 10.54 11.27
N PHE A 357 14.32 11.62 11.44
CA PHE A 357 13.32 12.11 10.50
C PHE A 357 13.78 13.48 9.96
N ASP A 358 13.57 13.64 8.68
CA ASP A 358 13.85 14.87 7.96
C ASP A 358 12.52 15.56 7.67
N LEU A 359 12.35 16.78 8.12
CA LEU A 359 11.17 17.57 7.82
C LEU A 359 11.39 18.26 6.47
N PRO A 360 10.41 18.23 5.56
CA PRO A 360 10.47 19.05 4.36
C PRO A 360 10.64 20.52 4.73
N THR A 361 11.40 21.28 3.96
CA THR A 361 11.68 22.71 4.22
C THR A 361 10.37 23.50 4.42
N SER A 362 9.32 23.17 3.65
CA SER A 362 7.99 23.77 3.81
C SER A 362 7.30 23.46 5.14
N GLU A 363 7.55 22.32 5.76
CA GLU A 363 7.02 22.01 7.10
C GLU A 363 7.87 22.65 8.21
N VAL A 364 9.17 22.81 7.98
CA VAL A 364 10.07 23.55 8.88
C VAL A 364 9.65 25.02 8.91
N ASP A 365 9.39 25.63 7.76
CA ASP A 365 8.92 27.02 7.65
C ASP A 365 7.57 27.24 8.35
N ILE A 366 6.64 26.28 8.27
CA ILE A 366 5.35 26.33 8.96
C ILE A 366 5.55 26.26 10.49
N LEU A 367 6.40 25.34 10.96
CA LEU A 367 6.67 25.18 12.39
C LEU A 367 7.41 26.39 12.97
N GLU A 368 8.29 26.99 12.21
CA GLU A 368 9.01 28.20 12.60
C GLU A 368 8.06 29.39 12.70
N ASN A 369 7.14 29.54 11.76
CA ASN A 369 6.07 30.55 11.81
C ASN A 369 5.09 30.33 12.97
N GLU A 370 4.67 29.09 13.24
CA GLU A 370 3.83 28.78 14.39
C GLU A 370 4.55 29.07 15.73
N ARG A 371 5.86 28.82 15.79
CA ARG A 371 6.68 29.11 16.97
C ARG A 371 6.83 30.61 17.21
N LEU A 372 7.03 31.38 16.15
CA LEU A 372 7.09 32.83 16.21
C LEU A 372 5.76 33.45 16.66
N GLN A 373 4.64 32.95 16.13
CA GLN A 373 3.30 33.41 16.54
C GLN A 373 2.97 33.11 18.03
N ARG A 374 3.48 31.98 18.56
CA ARG A 374 3.32 31.65 19.99
C ARG A 374 4.25 32.44 20.90
N ALA A 375 5.35 32.96 20.41
CA ALA A 375 6.26 33.79 21.17
C ALA A 375 5.81 35.26 21.23
N GLU A 376 4.90 35.67 20.34
CA GLU A 376 4.31 36.99 20.27
C GLU A 376 2.93 37.08 21.00
N SER A 377 2.38 35.94 21.40
CA SER A 377 1.14 35.83 22.22
C SER A 377 1.46 35.59 23.69
#